data_8e5c6a2d5bba9fbcd70bcef9f7425fd1
#
_entry.id   8e5c6a2d5bba9fbcd70bcef9f7425fd1
#
_cell.length_a   1.000
_cell.length_b   1.000
_cell.length_c   1.000
_cell.angle_alpha   90.00
_cell.angle_beta   90.00
_cell.angle_gamma   90.00
#
_symmetry.space_group_name_H-M   'P 1'
#
loop_
_entity.id
_entity.type
_entity.pdbx_description
1 polymer ?
#
loop_
_entity_poly.entity_id
_entity_poly.type
_entity_poly.pdbx_seq_one_letter_code
_entity_poly.pdbx_strand_id
1 'polypeptide(L)'
;LKEVSEVARRGPQLFVSRSNAGLVVYLFENEVPEIQEGSVRIVAVAREANPPSRSVGPRTKVAVDSIEREVDPVGACIGARGSRIQQVVNELRGEKIDVIRWSQDPGQYIANSLSPARVEMVRLVDPAGQHAHVLVPPDQLSLAIGREGQNVRLAARLTGWKIDIKNSTEYDQAAEDAVVAELISQREEEEALQQEAEERIAVEQAARAEEDARLRELYPLPEDDEDYVEGEEFSEEPVAEFVEGEPVEEAEGDSA
;
A
#
# COMPACT_ATOMS: atom_id res chain seq x y z
N LEU A 1 9.72 10.95 11.64
CA LEU A 1 8.72 11.95 11.29
C LEU A 1 7.75 11.35 10.27
N LYS A 2 6.44 11.47 10.51
CA LYS A 2 5.43 10.96 9.58
C LYS A 2 4.93 12.08 8.66
N GLU A 3 4.66 13.22 9.22
CA GLU A 3 4.04 14.35 8.53
C GLU A 3 4.33 15.66 9.24
N VAL A 4 4.43 16.75 8.49
CA VAL A 4 4.47 18.12 8.97
C VAL A 4 3.22 18.83 8.43
N SER A 5 2.33 19.26 9.30
CA SER A 5 1.17 20.07 8.91
C SER A 5 1.52 21.56 9.03
N GLU A 6 1.41 22.27 7.92
CA GLU A 6 1.62 23.72 7.87
C GLU A 6 0.40 24.53 8.35
N VAL A 7 -0.77 23.87 8.39
CA VAL A 7 -2.05 24.51 8.75
C VAL A 7 -2.35 24.34 10.23
N ALA A 8 -1.64 25.05 11.09
CA ALA A 8 -1.98 25.10 12.50
C ALA A 8 -2.00 26.55 13.01
N ARG A 9 -3.03 26.91 13.76
CA ARG A 9 -3.19 28.25 14.36
C ARG A 9 -2.07 28.65 15.33
N ARG A 10 -1.12 27.76 15.66
CA ARG A 10 -0.01 27.96 16.62
C ARG A 10 1.35 27.50 16.11
N GLY A 11 1.57 27.40 14.78
CA GLY A 11 2.81 26.94 14.18
C GLY A 11 2.74 25.50 13.66
N PRO A 12 3.81 24.97 13.03
CA PRO A 12 3.82 23.63 12.41
C PRO A 12 3.64 22.53 13.46
N GLN A 13 2.78 21.56 13.17
CA GLN A 13 2.60 20.35 13.98
C GLN A 13 3.43 19.21 13.41
N LEU A 14 4.20 18.55 14.26
CA LEU A 14 5.02 17.39 13.90
C LEU A 14 4.32 16.11 14.34
N PHE A 15 4.02 15.23 13.38
CA PHE A 15 3.48 13.91 13.64
C PHE A 15 4.60 12.88 13.62
N VAL A 16 4.79 12.17 14.71
CA VAL A 16 5.75 11.08 14.84
C VAL A 16 5.02 9.73 14.93
N SER A 17 5.63 8.68 14.38
CA SER A 17 5.06 7.33 14.42
C SER A 17 6.16 6.29 14.65
N ARG A 18 5.88 5.33 15.54
CA ARG A 18 6.73 4.14 15.72
C ARG A 18 6.27 2.95 14.87
N SER A 19 5.13 3.06 14.18
CA SER A 19 4.58 1.97 13.32
C SER A 19 4.99 2.08 11.85
N ASN A 20 5.63 3.18 11.43
CA ASN A 20 6.08 3.37 10.05
C ASN A 20 7.26 2.44 9.72
N ALA A 21 7.28 1.89 8.49
CA ALA A 21 8.36 1.02 8.00
C ALA A 21 9.73 1.74 8.00
N GLY A 22 9.77 3.05 7.75
CA GLY A 22 10.99 3.84 7.78
C GLY A 22 11.73 3.81 9.12
N LEU A 23 11.06 3.52 10.25
CA LEU A 23 11.74 3.31 11.52
C LEU A 23 12.62 2.05 11.48
N VAL A 24 12.14 0.98 10.84
CA VAL A 24 12.92 -0.26 10.71
C VAL A 24 14.15 -0.02 9.83
N VAL A 25 13.98 0.67 8.70
CA VAL A 25 15.09 1.08 7.82
C VAL A 25 16.15 1.84 8.60
N TYR A 26 15.76 2.89 9.31
CA TYR A 26 16.66 3.71 10.13
C TYR A 26 17.41 2.90 11.19
N LEU A 27 16.76 1.94 11.85
CA LEU A 27 17.40 1.08 12.84
C LEU A 27 18.43 0.15 12.21
N PHE A 28 18.14 -0.42 11.05
CA PHE A 28 19.12 -1.23 10.31
C PHE A 28 20.30 -0.38 9.81
N GLU A 29 20.06 0.82 9.34
CA GLU A 29 21.12 1.76 8.95
C GLU A 29 22.08 2.06 10.11
N ASN A 30 21.58 2.17 11.33
CA ASN A 30 22.43 2.41 12.50
C ASN A 30 23.20 1.19 12.96
N GLU A 31 22.64 -0.03 12.81
CA GLU A 31 23.23 -1.26 13.35
C GLU A 31 24.13 -2.01 12.35
N VAL A 32 23.98 -1.74 11.04
CA VAL A 32 24.63 -2.49 9.96
C VAL A 32 25.60 -1.60 9.20
N PRO A 33 26.92 -1.68 9.46
CA PRO A 33 27.90 -0.85 8.77
C PRO A 33 27.86 -1.01 7.26
N GLU A 34 27.62 -2.20 6.73
CA GLU A 34 27.53 -2.51 5.31
C GLU A 34 26.37 -1.76 4.62
N ILE A 35 25.32 -1.39 5.37
CA ILE A 35 24.25 -0.52 4.85
C ILE A 35 24.69 0.94 4.84
N GLN A 36 25.41 1.39 5.89
CA GLN A 36 25.94 2.76 5.95
C GLN A 36 26.98 3.02 4.84
N GLU A 37 27.80 2.04 4.54
CA GLU A 37 28.82 2.08 3.50
C GLU A 37 28.23 1.91 2.09
N GLY A 38 26.97 1.47 1.98
CA GLY A 38 26.24 1.27 0.74
C GLY A 38 26.56 -0.04 0.01
N SER A 39 27.34 -0.96 0.58
CA SER A 39 27.59 -2.28 -0.01
C SER A 39 26.37 -3.20 0.09
N VAL A 40 25.53 -3.00 1.12
CA VAL A 40 24.22 -3.64 1.30
C VAL A 40 23.12 -2.58 1.25
N ARG A 41 22.01 -2.89 0.60
CA ARG A 41 20.84 -2.01 0.53
C ARG A 41 19.56 -2.70 0.99
N ILE A 42 18.67 -1.97 1.63
CA ILE A 42 17.30 -2.40 1.88
C ILE A 42 16.47 -2.06 0.66
N VAL A 43 15.90 -3.08 0.02
CA VAL A 43 15.11 -2.94 -1.21
C VAL A 43 13.64 -2.66 -0.88
N ALA A 44 13.08 -3.41 0.08
CA ALA A 44 11.69 -3.27 0.49
C ALA A 44 11.48 -3.67 1.95
N VAL A 45 10.44 -3.11 2.57
CA VAL A 45 10.02 -3.46 3.93
C VAL A 45 8.52 -3.63 3.98
N ALA A 46 8.06 -4.80 4.42
CA ALA A 46 6.67 -5.06 4.73
C ALA A 46 6.49 -5.23 6.25
N ARG A 47 5.72 -4.36 6.89
CA ARG A 47 5.59 -4.27 8.33
C ARG A 47 4.14 -4.34 8.80
N GLU A 48 3.89 -5.15 9.82
CA GLU A 48 2.67 -5.16 10.63
C GLU A 48 3.03 -4.87 12.09
N ALA A 49 3.21 -3.59 12.42
CA ALA A 49 3.49 -3.15 13.79
C ALA A 49 2.27 -3.31 14.72
N ASN A 50 1.06 -3.16 14.15
CA ASN A 50 -0.22 -3.31 14.84
C ASN A 50 -1.07 -4.32 14.06
N PRO A 51 -0.89 -5.63 14.27
CA PRO A 51 -1.68 -6.63 13.58
C PRO A 51 -3.17 -6.53 13.96
N PRO A 52 -4.10 -6.93 13.07
CA PRO A 52 -5.54 -6.77 13.29
C PRO A 52 -6.06 -7.60 14.47
N SER A 53 -5.39 -8.69 14.81
CA SER A 53 -5.77 -9.59 15.89
C SER A 53 -4.74 -9.58 17.01
N ARG A 54 -5.23 -9.68 18.26
CA ARG A 54 -4.38 -9.82 19.46
C ARG A 54 -3.66 -11.18 19.56
N SER A 55 -4.12 -12.17 18.79
CA SER A 55 -3.50 -13.52 18.74
C SER A 55 -2.20 -13.51 17.94
N VAL A 56 -1.97 -12.47 17.12
CA VAL A 56 -0.80 -12.33 16.24
C VAL A 56 0.07 -11.19 16.75
N GLY A 57 1.35 -11.47 16.98
CA GLY A 57 2.31 -10.43 17.38
C GLY A 57 2.79 -9.56 16.19
N PRO A 58 3.42 -8.41 16.47
CA PRO A 58 4.02 -7.57 15.44
C PRO A 58 5.13 -8.31 14.69
N ARG A 59 5.19 -8.11 13.38
CA ARG A 59 6.18 -8.76 12.51
C ARG A 59 6.52 -7.89 11.32
N THR A 60 7.78 -7.97 10.90
CA THR A 60 8.32 -7.26 9.74
C THR A 60 9.14 -8.21 8.87
N LYS A 61 9.00 -8.06 7.55
CA LYS A 61 9.91 -8.65 6.56
C LYS A 61 10.71 -7.53 5.90
N VAL A 62 12.02 -7.73 5.79
CA VAL A 62 12.95 -6.78 5.20
C VAL A 62 13.69 -7.47 4.07
N ALA A 63 13.51 -6.99 2.85
CA ALA A 63 14.25 -7.47 1.68
C ALA A 63 15.54 -6.69 1.52
N VAL A 64 16.65 -7.42 1.45
CA VAL A 64 18.01 -6.86 1.33
C VAL A 64 18.73 -7.43 0.12
N ASP A 65 19.60 -6.61 -0.46
CA ASP A 65 20.42 -6.95 -1.60
C ASP A 65 21.85 -6.42 -1.39
N SER A 66 22.82 -7.03 -2.04
CA SER A 66 24.19 -6.56 -2.05
C SER A 66 24.64 -6.14 -3.43
N ILE A 67 25.31 -5.00 -3.51
CA ILE A 67 25.95 -4.53 -4.74
C ILE A 67 27.24 -5.36 -5.00
N GLU A 68 27.88 -5.78 -3.92
CA GLU A 68 29.11 -6.57 -3.98
C GLU A 68 28.78 -8.08 -3.90
N ARG A 69 29.30 -8.85 -4.86
CA ARG A 69 29.02 -10.30 -4.95
C ARG A 69 29.54 -11.10 -3.75
N GLU A 70 30.59 -10.63 -3.10
CA GLU A 70 31.26 -11.31 -1.98
C GLU A 70 30.58 -11.05 -0.63
N VAL A 71 29.71 -10.03 -0.56
CA VAL A 71 28.98 -9.67 0.67
C VAL A 71 27.66 -10.41 0.74
N ASP A 72 27.43 -11.18 1.80
CA ASP A 72 26.13 -11.76 2.09
C ASP A 72 25.22 -10.73 2.79
N PRO A 73 24.21 -10.17 2.09
CA PRO A 73 23.38 -9.10 2.64
C PRO A 73 22.54 -9.57 3.83
N VAL A 74 22.11 -10.83 3.83
CA VAL A 74 21.33 -11.40 4.94
C VAL A 74 22.20 -11.61 6.17
N GLY A 75 23.39 -12.19 5.98
CA GLY A 75 24.37 -12.39 7.04
C GLY A 75 24.83 -11.08 7.69
N ALA A 76 25.05 -10.04 6.88
CA ALA A 76 25.42 -8.70 7.35
C ALA A 76 24.34 -8.09 8.27
N CYS A 77 23.07 -8.20 7.88
CA CYS A 77 21.94 -7.69 8.69
C CYS A 77 21.68 -8.51 9.95
N ILE A 78 21.88 -9.83 9.91
CA ILE A 78 21.70 -10.71 11.08
C ILE A 78 22.84 -10.51 12.07
N GLY A 79 24.07 -10.39 11.58
CA GLY A 79 25.27 -10.29 12.40
C GLY A 79 25.68 -11.61 13.07
N ALA A 80 26.83 -11.59 13.75
CA ALA A 80 27.36 -12.77 14.44
C ALA A 80 26.36 -13.28 15.48
N ARG A 81 25.89 -14.52 15.32
CA ARG A 81 24.91 -15.17 16.20
C ARG A 81 23.61 -14.36 16.37
N GLY A 82 23.25 -13.54 15.40
CA GLY A 82 22.04 -12.72 15.46
C GLY A 82 22.18 -11.44 16.28
N SER A 83 23.39 -10.99 16.61
CA SER A 83 23.60 -9.85 17.49
C SER A 83 22.99 -8.55 16.97
N ARG A 84 23.16 -8.23 15.67
CA ARG A 84 22.66 -7.00 15.06
C ARG A 84 21.13 -6.98 14.98
N ILE A 85 20.55 -8.03 14.41
CA ILE A 85 19.08 -8.11 14.29
C ILE A 85 18.43 -8.10 15.69
N GLN A 86 19.06 -8.68 16.70
CA GLN A 86 18.53 -8.67 18.06
C GLN A 86 18.48 -7.25 18.66
N GLN A 87 19.44 -6.38 18.36
CA GLN A 87 19.41 -4.98 18.77
C GLN A 87 18.20 -4.26 18.17
N VAL A 88 17.95 -4.46 16.87
CA VAL A 88 16.77 -3.88 16.20
C VAL A 88 15.47 -4.43 16.81
N VAL A 89 15.38 -5.74 17.04
CA VAL A 89 14.21 -6.37 17.68
C VAL A 89 13.96 -5.80 19.08
N ASN A 90 15.01 -5.58 19.86
CA ASN A 90 14.89 -5.01 21.22
C ASN A 90 14.39 -3.57 21.17
N GLU A 91 14.91 -2.75 20.25
CA GLU A 91 14.43 -1.38 20.07
C GLU A 91 12.94 -1.34 19.64
N LEU A 92 12.51 -2.30 18.86
CA LEU A 92 11.12 -2.48 18.44
C LEU A 92 10.24 -3.24 19.46
N ARG A 93 10.72 -3.44 20.69
CA ARG A 93 10.01 -4.07 21.80
C ARG A 93 9.56 -5.52 21.51
N GLY A 94 10.42 -6.28 20.86
CA GLY A 94 10.19 -7.70 20.56
C GLY A 94 9.43 -7.98 19.26
N GLU A 95 9.33 -7.01 18.36
CA GLU A 95 8.78 -7.23 17.02
C GLU A 95 9.65 -8.23 16.26
N LYS A 96 9.02 -9.29 15.70
CA LYS A 96 9.75 -10.30 14.93
C LYS A 96 10.17 -9.75 13.58
N ILE A 97 11.43 -9.98 13.20
CA ILE A 97 11.98 -9.52 11.93
C ILE A 97 12.51 -10.70 11.13
N ASP A 98 12.06 -10.84 9.89
CA ASP A 98 12.58 -11.78 8.91
C ASP A 98 13.39 -11.00 7.87
N VAL A 99 14.69 -11.29 7.76
CA VAL A 99 15.56 -10.72 6.72
C VAL A 99 15.56 -11.65 5.51
N ILE A 100 15.20 -11.11 4.35
CA ILE A 100 14.95 -11.82 3.11
C ILE A 100 15.97 -11.38 2.07
N ARG A 101 16.61 -12.32 1.38
CA ARG A 101 17.43 -11.99 0.21
C ARG A 101 16.52 -11.58 -0.95
N TRP A 102 16.70 -10.38 -1.44
CA TRP A 102 16.06 -9.94 -2.67
C TRP A 102 16.60 -10.71 -3.88
N SER A 103 15.79 -10.88 -4.90
CA SER A 103 16.18 -11.44 -6.20
C SER A 103 15.51 -10.69 -7.32
N GLN A 104 16.21 -10.54 -8.44
CA GLN A 104 15.64 -9.97 -9.67
C GLN A 104 14.63 -10.94 -10.30
N ASP A 105 14.82 -12.27 -10.10
CA ASP A 105 13.83 -13.27 -10.49
C ASP A 105 12.64 -13.25 -9.54
N PRO A 106 11.42 -12.92 -10.03
CA PRO A 106 10.23 -12.84 -9.20
C PRO A 106 9.91 -14.16 -8.49
N GLY A 107 10.09 -15.30 -9.16
CA GLY A 107 9.84 -16.62 -8.59
C GLY A 107 10.72 -16.88 -7.39
N GLN A 108 12.02 -16.61 -7.50
CA GLN A 108 12.96 -16.75 -6.41
C GLN A 108 12.70 -15.75 -5.29
N TYR A 109 12.33 -14.52 -5.60
CA TYR A 109 12.01 -13.50 -4.59
C TYR A 109 10.76 -13.86 -3.79
N ILE A 110 9.71 -14.35 -4.47
CA ILE A 110 8.49 -14.85 -3.81
C ILE A 110 8.84 -16.03 -2.90
N ALA A 111 9.62 -17.01 -3.38
CA ALA A 111 10.03 -18.15 -2.58
C ALA A 111 10.80 -17.71 -1.32
N ASN A 112 11.77 -16.81 -1.46
CA ASN A 112 12.55 -16.27 -0.34
C ASN A 112 11.65 -15.54 0.66
N SER A 113 10.65 -14.78 0.18
CA SER A 113 9.75 -13.96 0.99
C SER A 113 8.86 -14.78 1.93
N LEU A 114 8.61 -16.05 1.62
CA LEU A 114 7.80 -16.95 2.43
C LEU A 114 8.60 -17.63 3.56
N SER A 115 9.92 -17.37 3.64
CA SER A 115 10.71 -17.82 4.79
C SER A 115 9.97 -17.55 6.13
N PRO A 116 10.01 -18.48 7.10
CA PRO A 116 10.85 -19.69 7.16
C PRO A 116 10.27 -20.94 6.49
N ALA A 117 9.13 -20.85 5.79
CA ALA A 117 8.56 -22.00 5.08
C ALA A 117 9.44 -22.38 3.88
N ARG A 118 9.51 -23.68 3.62
CA ARG A 118 10.17 -24.22 2.41
C ARG A 118 9.18 -24.25 1.27
N VAL A 119 9.55 -23.65 0.15
CA VAL A 119 8.80 -23.63 -1.09
C VAL A 119 9.39 -24.67 -2.05
N GLU A 120 8.56 -25.49 -2.68
CA GLU A 120 8.97 -26.43 -3.71
C GLU A 120 9.05 -25.78 -5.08
N MET A 121 8.01 -25.03 -5.44
CA MET A 121 7.90 -24.37 -6.74
C MET A 121 7.09 -23.08 -6.65
N VAL A 122 7.46 -22.09 -7.45
CA VAL A 122 6.67 -20.89 -7.70
C VAL A 122 6.31 -20.86 -9.18
N ARG A 123 5.03 -20.70 -9.47
CA ARG A 123 4.49 -20.53 -10.82
C ARG A 123 3.95 -19.13 -10.96
N LEU A 124 4.52 -18.36 -11.87
CA LEU A 124 3.99 -17.05 -12.24
C LEU A 124 2.84 -17.27 -13.20
N VAL A 125 1.61 -17.26 -12.67
CA VAL A 125 0.41 -17.62 -13.45
C VAL A 125 -0.13 -16.46 -14.25
N ASP A 126 -0.01 -15.25 -13.73
CA ASP A 126 -0.30 -14.01 -14.44
C ASP A 126 0.79 -12.97 -14.14
N PRO A 127 1.84 -12.90 -14.96
CA PRO A 127 2.92 -11.94 -14.74
C PRO A 127 2.47 -10.47 -14.85
N ALA A 128 1.50 -10.17 -15.72
CA ALA A 128 0.99 -8.81 -15.89
C ALA A 128 0.13 -8.37 -14.70
N GLY A 129 -0.74 -9.24 -14.18
CA GLY A 129 -1.50 -9.02 -12.96
C GLY A 129 -0.72 -9.34 -11.68
N GLN A 130 0.57 -9.64 -11.77
CA GLN A 130 1.45 -9.98 -10.64
C GLN A 130 0.85 -11.07 -9.74
N HIS A 131 0.38 -12.17 -10.33
CA HIS A 131 -0.23 -13.29 -9.65
C HIS A 131 0.64 -14.54 -9.74
N ALA A 132 0.87 -15.19 -8.60
CA ALA A 132 1.70 -16.39 -8.48
C ALA A 132 1.06 -17.46 -7.61
N HIS A 133 1.15 -18.71 -8.05
CA HIS A 133 0.88 -19.89 -7.24
C HIS A 133 2.17 -20.44 -6.65
N VAL A 134 2.16 -20.64 -5.34
CA VAL A 134 3.30 -21.18 -4.61
C VAL A 134 2.98 -22.55 -4.08
N LEU A 135 3.71 -23.55 -4.57
CA LEU A 135 3.54 -24.95 -4.17
C LEU A 135 4.44 -25.25 -2.97
N VAL A 136 3.82 -25.71 -1.91
CA VAL A 136 4.52 -26.10 -0.69
C VAL A 136 4.16 -27.52 -0.27
N PRO A 137 5.06 -28.25 0.39
CA PRO A 137 4.73 -29.56 0.98
C PRO A 137 3.62 -29.41 2.03
N PRO A 138 2.81 -30.46 2.25
CA PRO A 138 1.72 -30.42 3.23
C PRO A 138 2.15 -30.01 4.64
N ASP A 139 3.34 -30.43 5.08
CA ASP A 139 3.93 -30.09 6.38
C ASP A 139 4.34 -28.61 6.48
N GLN A 140 4.55 -27.91 5.36
CA GLN A 140 4.94 -26.50 5.31
C GLN A 140 3.76 -25.55 5.10
N LEU A 141 2.56 -26.06 4.74
CA LEU A 141 1.40 -25.24 4.38
C LEU A 141 1.02 -24.25 5.49
N SER A 142 0.88 -24.73 6.71
CA SER A 142 0.54 -23.88 7.85
C SER A 142 1.61 -22.82 8.15
N LEU A 143 2.88 -23.15 7.91
CA LEU A 143 4.00 -22.24 8.13
C LEU A 143 4.07 -21.17 7.02
N ALA A 144 3.82 -21.57 5.78
CA ALA A 144 3.79 -20.68 4.63
C ALA A 144 2.65 -19.65 4.74
N ILE A 145 1.46 -20.07 5.13
CA ILE A 145 0.33 -19.19 5.40
C ILE A 145 0.61 -18.32 6.63
N GLY A 146 1.13 -18.94 7.69
CA GLY A 146 1.33 -18.30 8.98
C GLY A 146 0.04 -18.12 9.77
N ARG A 147 0.17 -17.70 11.04
CA ARG A 147 -0.98 -17.45 11.91
C ARG A 147 -1.84 -16.32 11.32
N GLU A 148 -3.12 -16.58 11.08
CA GLU A 148 -4.08 -15.66 10.48
C GLU A 148 -3.61 -15.08 9.13
N GLY A 149 -2.83 -15.85 8.37
CA GLY A 149 -2.31 -15.42 7.07
C GLY A 149 -1.22 -14.35 7.13
N GLN A 150 -0.62 -14.10 8.30
CA GLN A 150 0.38 -13.04 8.47
C GLN A 150 1.61 -13.23 7.57
N ASN A 151 2.11 -14.47 7.44
CA ASN A 151 3.33 -14.72 6.68
C ASN A 151 3.11 -14.44 5.18
N VAL A 152 2.04 -15.02 4.60
CA VAL A 152 1.71 -14.79 3.18
C VAL A 152 1.33 -13.34 2.89
N ARG A 153 0.59 -12.69 3.78
CA ARG A 153 0.20 -11.27 3.62
C ARG A 153 1.41 -10.33 3.64
N LEU A 154 2.38 -10.57 4.52
CA LEU A 154 3.64 -9.82 4.53
C LEU A 154 4.49 -10.11 3.30
N ALA A 155 4.54 -11.37 2.84
CA ALA A 155 5.23 -11.74 1.61
C ALA A 155 4.61 -11.05 0.39
N ALA A 156 3.29 -11.05 0.27
CA ALA A 156 2.57 -10.36 -0.80
C ALA A 156 2.86 -8.85 -0.82
N ARG A 157 2.83 -8.19 0.35
CA ARG A 157 3.18 -6.75 0.47
C ARG A 157 4.64 -6.46 0.15
N LEU A 158 5.55 -7.38 0.50
CA LEU A 158 6.98 -7.21 0.26
C LEU A 158 7.34 -7.31 -1.20
N THR A 159 6.72 -8.27 -1.90
CA THR A 159 7.01 -8.58 -3.31
C THR A 159 6.16 -7.78 -4.29
N GLY A 160 5.00 -7.29 -3.87
CA GLY A 160 3.99 -6.69 -4.74
C GLY A 160 3.14 -7.71 -5.51
N TRP A 161 3.33 -9.01 -5.24
CA TRP A 161 2.61 -10.09 -5.92
C TRP A 161 1.43 -10.60 -5.10
N LYS A 162 0.36 -10.94 -5.77
CA LYS A 162 -0.72 -11.78 -5.23
C LYS A 162 -0.20 -13.21 -5.16
N ILE A 163 -0.19 -13.79 -3.95
CA ILE A 163 0.40 -15.10 -3.66
C ILE A 163 -0.69 -16.04 -3.19
N ASP A 164 -0.95 -17.09 -3.97
CA ASP A 164 -1.84 -18.18 -3.58
C ASP A 164 -1.00 -19.42 -3.23
N ILE A 165 -1.12 -19.86 -1.96
CA ILE A 165 -0.38 -21.03 -1.48
C ILE A 165 -1.22 -22.26 -1.72
N LYS A 166 -0.63 -23.23 -2.42
CA LYS A 166 -1.24 -24.49 -2.79
C LYS A 166 -0.42 -25.66 -2.20
N ASN A 167 -1.13 -26.75 -1.89
CA ASN A 167 -0.49 -28.00 -1.49
C ASN A 167 0.10 -28.70 -2.73
N SER A 168 1.39 -28.99 -2.71
CA SER A 168 2.07 -29.59 -3.87
C SER A 168 1.55 -30.98 -4.25
N THR A 169 1.02 -31.73 -3.27
CA THR A 169 0.48 -33.10 -3.52
C THR A 169 -0.92 -33.11 -4.11
N GLU A 170 -1.70 -32.04 -3.97
CA GLU A 170 -3.08 -31.90 -4.44
C GLU A 170 -3.18 -30.98 -5.65
N TYR A 171 -2.07 -30.43 -6.11
CA TYR A 171 -2.05 -29.44 -7.20
C TYR A 171 -2.25 -30.11 -8.54
N ASP A 172 -3.41 -29.86 -9.13
CA ASP A 172 -3.71 -30.23 -10.53
C ASP A 172 -3.38 -29.05 -11.44
N GLN A 173 -2.26 -29.16 -12.14
CA GLN A 173 -1.76 -28.11 -13.02
C GLN A 173 -2.75 -27.76 -14.14
N ALA A 174 -3.40 -28.76 -14.75
CA ALA A 174 -4.27 -28.53 -15.89
C ALA A 174 -5.57 -27.82 -15.47
N ALA A 175 -6.14 -28.22 -14.34
CA ALA A 175 -7.32 -27.56 -13.79
C ALA A 175 -7.05 -26.10 -13.37
N GLU A 176 -5.92 -25.86 -12.72
CA GLU A 176 -5.53 -24.50 -12.29
C GLU A 176 -5.16 -23.60 -13.48
N ASP A 177 -4.51 -24.14 -14.51
CA ASP A 177 -4.18 -23.38 -15.73
C ASP A 177 -5.45 -22.93 -16.47
N ALA A 178 -6.52 -23.74 -16.47
CA ALA A 178 -7.80 -23.37 -17.05
C ALA A 178 -8.46 -22.19 -16.27
N VAL A 179 -8.46 -22.25 -14.95
CA VAL A 179 -9.00 -21.18 -14.11
C VAL A 179 -8.22 -19.87 -14.28
N VAL A 180 -6.90 -19.98 -14.37
CA VAL A 180 -6.04 -18.80 -14.59
C VAL A 180 -6.28 -18.18 -15.96
N ALA A 181 -6.44 -19.00 -17.02
CA ALA A 181 -6.72 -18.51 -18.37
C ALA A 181 -8.05 -17.73 -18.40
N GLU A 182 -9.07 -18.20 -17.69
CA GLU A 182 -10.34 -17.50 -17.57
C GLU A 182 -10.20 -16.17 -16.82
N LEU A 183 -9.45 -16.13 -15.72
CA LEU A 183 -9.18 -14.89 -14.95
C LEU A 183 -8.41 -13.86 -15.78
N ILE A 184 -7.43 -14.29 -16.58
CA ILE A 184 -6.69 -13.39 -17.47
C ILE A 184 -7.63 -12.80 -18.52
N SER A 185 -8.50 -13.63 -19.14
CA SER A 185 -9.47 -13.18 -20.14
C SER A 185 -10.44 -12.14 -19.55
N GLN A 186 -10.96 -12.38 -18.35
CA GLN A 186 -11.86 -11.43 -17.67
C GLN A 186 -11.16 -10.10 -17.38
N ARG A 187 -9.91 -10.14 -16.93
CA ARG A 187 -9.14 -8.91 -16.67
C ARG A 187 -8.87 -8.13 -17.95
N GLU A 188 -8.48 -8.80 -19.03
CA GLU A 188 -8.25 -8.16 -20.32
C GLU A 188 -9.52 -7.50 -20.87
N GLU A 189 -10.70 -8.14 -20.68
CA GLU A 189 -11.99 -7.56 -21.02
C GLU A 189 -12.31 -6.32 -20.16
N GLU A 190 -12.06 -6.37 -18.84
CA GLU A 190 -12.25 -5.24 -17.95
C GLU A 190 -11.33 -4.07 -18.29
N GLU A 191 -10.05 -4.34 -18.57
CA GLU A 191 -9.06 -3.33 -18.97
C GLU A 191 -9.46 -2.68 -20.33
N ALA A 192 -9.95 -3.47 -21.28
CA ALA A 192 -10.44 -2.96 -22.57
C ALA A 192 -11.66 -2.04 -22.41
N LEU A 193 -12.62 -2.44 -21.56
CA LEU A 193 -13.79 -1.61 -21.24
C LEU A 193 -13.42 -0.31 -20.53
N GLN A 194 -12.44 -0.34 -19.62
CA GLN A 194 -11.94 0.85 -18.94
C GLN A 194 -11.26 1.80 -19.93
N GLN A 195 -10.42 1.28 -20.82
CA GLN A 195 -9.76 2.07 -21.85
C GLN A 195 -10.78 2.74 -22.79
N GLU A 196 -11.81 1.99 -23.24
CA GLU A 196 -12.87 2.54 -24.06
C GLU A 196 -13.65 3.65 -23.34
N ALA A 197 -13.92 3.47 -22.03
CA ALA A 197 -14.59 4.47 -21.22
C ALA A 197 -13.72 5.74 -21.04
N GLU A 198 -12.42 5.59 -20.81
CA GLU A 198 -11.49 6.71 -20.70
C GLU A 198 -11.36 7.47 -22.03
N GLU A 199 -11.27 6.74 -23.16
CA GLU A 199 -11.26 7.39 -24.49
C GLU A 199 -12.54 8.19 -24.77
N ARG A 200 -13.70 7.65 -24.39
CA ARG A 200 -14.98 8.36 -24.54
C ARG A 200 -15.03 9.65 -23.71
N ILE A 201 -14.53 9.58 -22.46
CA ILE A 201 -14.44 10.75 -21.58
C ILE A 201 -13.47 11.78 -22.17
N ALA A 202 -12.32 11.34 -22.68
CA ALA A 202 -11.34 12.24 -23.29
C ALA A 202 -11.91 12.94 -24.54
N VAL A 203 -12.64 12.22 -25.38
CA VAL A 203 -13.31 12.78 -26.56
C VAL A 203 -14.38 13.80 -26.16
N GLU A 204 -15.19 13.50 -25.14
CA GLU A 204 -16.21 14.42 -24.63
C GLU A 204 -15.59 15.69 -24.03
N GLN A 205 -14.51 15.55 -23.27
CA GLN A 205 -13.77 16.70 -22.71
C GLN A 205 -13.14 17.56 -23.80
N ALA A 206 -12.57 16.94 -24.83
CA ALA A 206 -12.03 17.65 -25.99
C ALA A 206 -13.11 18.44 -26.73
N ALA A 207 -14.27 17.82 -26.97
CA ALA A 207 -15.40 18.48 -27.61
C ALA A 207 -15.93 19.70 -26.81
N ARG A 208 -16.02 19.55 -25.47
CA ARG A 208 -16.39 20.67 -24.57
C ARG A 208 -15.35 21.78 -24.60
N ALA A 209 -14.06 21.42 -24.58
CA ALA A 209 -12.99 22.42 -24.64
C ALA A 209 -13.00 23.20 -25.96
N GLU A 210 -13.31 22.55 -27.11
CA GLU A 210 -13.47 23.20 -28.39
C GLU A 210 -14.69 24.11 -28.39
N GLU A 211 -15.83 23.70 -27.82
CA GLU A 211 -17.03 24.49 -27.69
C GLU A 211 -16.79 25.72 -26.81
N ASP A 212 -16.14 25.55 -25.66
CA ASP A 212 -15.78 26.65 -24.76
C ASP A 212 -14.80 27.63 -25.42
N ALA A 213 -13.83 27.13 -26.17
CA ALA A 213 -12.90 27.98 -26.93
C ALA A 213 -13.66 28.81 -28.00
N ARG A 214 -14.59 28.19 -28.71
CA ARG A 214 -15.43 28.86 -29.71
C ARG A 214 -16.36 29.90 -29.09
N LEU A 215 -16.91 29.59 -27.89
CA LEU A 215 -17.74 30.55 -27.16
C LEU A 215 -16.93 31.75 -26.69
N ARG A 216 -15.69 31.55 -26.21
CA ARG A 216 -14.78 32.65 -25.83
C ARG A 216 -14.37 33.51 -27.02
N GLU A 217 -14.23 32.94 -28.21
CA GLU A 217 -13.95 33.68 -29.44
C GLU A 217 -15.15 34.51 -29.90
N LEU A 218 -16.38 33.95 -29.73
CA LEU A 218 -17.61 34.65 -30.09
C LEU A 218 -18.03 35.75 -29.07
N TYR A 219 -17.73 35.51 -27.82
CA TYR A 219 -18.04 36.40 -26.68
C TYR A 219 -16.76 36.66 -25.87
N PRO A 220 -15.82 37.47 -26.40
CA PRO A 220 -14.62 37.83 -25.65
C PRO A 220 -15.07 38.52 -24.34
N LEU A 221 -14.56 38.02 -23.23
CA LEU A 221 -14.70 38.70 -21.94
C LEU A 221 -14.07 40.08 -22.09
N PRO A 222 -14.70 41.15 -21.54
CA PRO A 222 -14.06 42.45 -21.51
C PRO A 222 -12.69 42.31 -20.87
N GLU A 223 -11.66 42.87 -21.52
CA GLU A 223 -10.33 42.97 -20.93
C GLU A 223 -10.52 43.66 -19.57
N ASP A 224 -10.03 43.04 -18.49
CA ASP A 224 -10.07 43.60 -17.15
C ASP A 224 -9.37 44.99 -17.23
N ASP A 225 -10.15 46.06 -17.29
CA ASP A 225 -9.64 47.42 -17.08
C ASP A 225 -9.07 47.44 -15.65
N GLU A 226 -7.77 47.59 -15.53
CA GLU A 226 -6.99 47.67 -14.25
C GLU A 226 -7.40 48.89 -13.38
N ASP A 227 -8.58 49.49 -13.62
CA ASP A 227 -9.13 50.62 -12.87
C ASP A 227 -10.34 50.25 -11.98
N TYR A 228 -10.35 49.01 -11.38
CA TYR A 228 -11.29 48.78 -10.30
C TYR A 228 -10.75 49.36 -9.00
N VAL A 229 -11.13 50.61 -8.75
CA VAL A 229 -10.86 51.30 -7.49
C VAL A 229 -11.58 50.57 -6.35
N GLU A 230 -10.83 49.97 -5.47
CA GLU A 230 -11.29 49.50 -4.16
C GLU A 230 -11.92 50.66 -3.40
N GLY A 231 -13.23 50.65 -3.23
CA GLY A 231 -13.85 51.61 -2.37
C GLY A 231 -15.35 51.76 -2.56
N GLU A 232 -16.11 50.80 -2.05
CA GLU A 232 -17.36 51.06 -1.34
C GLU A 232 -17.70 49.85 -0.47
N GLU A 233 -17.55 50.06 0.83
CA GLU A 233 -18.03 49.14 1.87
C GLU A 233 -19.54 48.99 1.71
N PHE A 234 -19.99 47.83 1.23
CA PHE A 234 -21.40 47.46 1.30
C PHE A 234 -21.73 47.11 2.75
N SER A 235 -22.44 48.04 3.43
CA SER A 235 -22.99 47.81 4.75
C SER A 235 -24.00 46.65 4.67
N GLU A 236 -23.70 45.52 5.28
CA GLU A 236 -24.63 44.45 5.51
C GLU A 236 -25.79 44.94 6.42
N GLU A 237 -26.96 45.11 5.83
CA GLU A 237 -28.18 45.15 6.63
C GLU A 237 -28.50 43.74 7.15
N PRO A 238 -28.87 43.57 8.44
CA PRO A 238 -29.13 42.28 9.01
C PRO A 238 -30.39 41.66 8.44
N VAL A 239 -30.25 40.50 7.81
CA VAL A 239 -31.38 39.68 7.35
C VAL A 239 -32.17 39.22 8.59
N ALA A 240 -33.46 39.50 8.61
CA ALA A 240 -34.40 39.22 9.66
C ALA A 240 -34.34 37.70 10.07
N GLU A 241 -34.24 37.48 11.36
CA GLU A 241 -34.33 36.22 12.07
C GLU A 241 -35.64 35.49 11.69
N PHE A 242 -35.46 34.30 11.07
CA PHE A 242 -36.57 33.40 10.82
C PHE A 242 -36.90 32.66 12.11
N VAL A 243 -38.04 33.03 12.72
CA VAL A 243 -38.55 32.43 13.95
C VAL A 243 -38.98 30.96 13.66
N GLU A 244 -38.30 29.99 14.22
CA GLU A 244 -38.75 28.61 14.24
C GLU A 244 -40.06 28.48 15.02
N GLY A 245 -41.10 27.96 14.33
CA GLY A 245 -42.37 27.66 14.90
C GLY A 245 -42.32 26.46 15.87
N GLU A 246 -43.00 26.61 16.98
CA GLU A 246 -43.14 25.63 18.07
C GLU A 246 -43.67 24.27 17.58
N PRO A 247 -43.26 23.15 18.18
CA PRO A 247 -43.81 21.82 17.87
C PRO A 247 -45.21 21.68 18.42
N VAL A 248 -46.14 21.20 17.58
CA VAL A 248 -47.54 20.87 17.94
C VAL A 248 -47.52 19.62 18.83
N GLU A 249 -48.05 19.74 20.03
CA GLU A 249 -48.39 18.64 20.94
C GLU A 249 -49.39 17.68 20.28
N GLU A 250 -49.00 16.41 20.07
CA GLU A 250 -49.93 15.33 19.80
C GLU A 250 -50.55 14.86 21.14
N ALA A 251 -51.85 15.06 21.24
CA ALA A 251 -52.67 14.59 22.36
C ALA A 251 -52.78 13.07 22.38
N GLU A 252 -52.44 12.48 23.51
CA GLU A 252 -52.81 11.10 23.87
C GLU A 252 -54.35 10.94 23.85
N GLY A 253 -54.81 10.00 23.03
CA GLY A 253 -56.17 9.46 23.03
C GLY A 253 -56.19 8.09 23.69
N ASP A 254 -56.62 8.08 24.92
CA ASP A 254 -57.04 6.93 25.73
C ASP A 254 -58.21 6.21 25.04
N SER A 255 -58.19 4.87 24.95
CA SER A 255 -59.38 4.02 25.13
C SER A 255 -59.10 2.53 24.98
N ALA A 256 -59.40 1.84 26.08
CA ALA A 256 -59.93 0.49 26.27
C ALA A 256 -59.03 -0.70 25.92
#